data_0ff53e01e09e5ce45a8ab6399dec70df
#
_entry.id   0ff53e01e09e5ce45a8ab6399dec70df
#
_cell.length_a   1.000
_cell.length_b   1.000
_cell.length_c   1.000
_cell.angle_alpha   90.00
_cell.angle_beta   90.00
_cell.angle_gamma   90.00
#
_symmetry.space_group_name_H-M   'P 1'
#
loop_
_entity.id
_entity.type
_entity.pdbx_description
1 polymer ?
#
loop_
_entity_poly.entity_id
_entity_poly.type
_entity_poly.pdbx_seq_one_letter_code
_entity_poly.pdbx_strand_id
1 'polypeptide(L)'
;MNRIFLTGVPGSRWSGIAQELESEGGYNISDRTPERTYTHKGNHVGAYFGTGMEFPAILDTKNLDLPYNKKSKKIKLHKSHEWSLMLDDIVEWYNRAGIVLIYRPNEVSLKWWLQAGGFNITYPNYDYYKDEKTMAKHITIQNDAILKFAHKHRLTWEHHHKHHDILIAKKFPK
;
A
#
# COMPACT_ATOMS: atom_id res chain seq x y z
N MET A 1 -7.52 0.24 18.39
CA MET A 1 -6.69 0.25 17.18
C MET A 1 -6.41 1.70 16.79
N ASN A 2 -5.15 2.08 16.58
CA ASN A 2 -4.77 3.46 16.25
C ASN A 2 -3.96 3.57 14.94
N ARG A 3 -3.66 2.44 14.30
CA ARG A 3 -2.96 2.36 13.02
C ARG A 3 -3.41 1.17 12.18
N ILE A 4 -3.32 1.35 10.88
CA ILE A 4 -3.54 0.33 9.86
C ILE A 4 -2.34 0.34 8.93
N PHE A 5 -1.84 -0.84 8.58
CA PHE A 5 -0.88 -1.06 7.52
C PHE A 5 -1.62 -1.55 6.28
N LEU A 6 -1.45 -0.84 5.18
CA LEU A 6 -2.05 -1.17 3.91
C LEU A 6 -0.96 -1.48 2.89
N THR A 7 -1.08 -2.62 2.22
CA THR A 7 -0.14 -3.04 1.19
C THR A 7 -0.85 -3.68 0.01
N GLY A 8 -0.22 -3.59 -1.13
CA GLY A 8 -0.60 -4.21 -2.39
C GLY A 8 0.51 -3.95 -3.40
N VAL A 9 0.64 -4.79 -4.42
CA VAL A 9 1.73 -4.68 -5.39
C VAL A 9 1.62 -3.43 -6.27
N PRO A 10 2.71 -2.97 -6.90
CA PRO A 10 2.64 -1.94 -7.94
C PRO A 10 1.60 -2.28 -8.99
N GLY A 11 0.74 -1.32 -9.36
CA GLY A 11 -0.37 -1.52 -10.29
C GLY A 11 -1.62 -2.19 -9.70
N SER A 12 -1.63 -2.61 -8.44
CA SER A 12 -2.82 -3.16 -7.79
C SER A 12 -3.85 -2.09 -7.39
N ARG A 13 -3.60 -0.81 -7.63
CA ARG A 13 -4.43 0.32 -7.20
C ARG A 13 -4.45 0.55 -5.67
N TRP A 14 -3.49 0.00 -4.93
CA TRP A 14 -3.45 0.14 -3.46
C TRP A 14 -3.51 1.60 -2.97
N SER A 15 -2.86 2.53 -3.68
CA SER A 15 -2.89 3.95 -3.32
C SER A 15 -4.28 4.57 -3.51
N GLY A 16 -5.00 4.22 -4.58
CA GLY A 16 -6.37 4.66 -4.80
C GLY A 16 -7.34 4.11 -3.75
N ILE A 17 -7.19 2.83 -3.38
CA ILE A 17 -7.99 2.22 -2.32
C ILE A 17 -7.69 2.86 -0.96
N ALA A 18 -6.42 3.17 -0.68
CA ALA A 18 -6.08 3.91 0.52
C ALA A 18 -6.77 5.28 0.58
N GLN A 19 -6.84 5.98 -0.54
CA GLN A 19 -7.54 7.26 -0.64
C GLN A 19 -9.06 7.10 -0.45
N GLU A 20 -9.65 6.06 -1.00
CA GLU A 20 -11.06 5.75 -0.80
C GLU A 20 -11.37 5.51 0.69
N LEU A 21 -10.56 4.70 1.37
CA LEU A 21 -10.68 4.48 2.83
C LEU A 21 -10.57 5.78 3.62
N GLU A 22 -9.59 6.62 3.28
CA GLU A 22 -9.40 7.91 3.97
C GLU A 22 -10.57 8.87 3.75
N SER A 23 -11.25 8.80 2.60
CA SER A 23 -12.43 9.62 2.29
C SER A 23 -13.66 9.23 3.11
N GLU A 24 -13.74 8.01 3.60
CA GLU A 24 -14.79 7.56 4.51
C GLU A 24 -14.72 8.23 5.90
N GLY A 25 -13.60 8.89 6.20
CA GLY A 25 -13.35 9.59 7.45
C GLY A 25 -12.77 8.69 8.55
N GLY A 26 -12.41 9.32 9.67
CA GLY A 26 -11.81 8.60 10.80
C GLY A 26 -10.28 8.44 10.72
N TYR A 27 -9.67 8.75 9.60
CA TYR A 27 -8.23 8.65 9.38
C TYR A 27 -7.49 9.97 9.62
N ASN A 28 -6.26 9.86 10.07
CA ASN A 28 -5.35 10.99 10.21
C ASN A 28 -4.67 11.24 8.84
N ILE A 29 -5.07 12.31 8.17
CA ILE A 29 -4.55 12.70 6.87
C ILE A 29 -3.55 13.86 6.95
N SER A 30 -3.05 14.17 8.14
CA SER A 30 -2.12 15.30 8.36
C SER A 30 -0.72 15.06 7.78
N ASP A 31 -0.41 13.86 7.34
CA ASP A 31 0.81 13.53 6.61
C ASP A 31 0.79 14.02 5.15
N ARG A 32 -0.34 14.56 4.69
CA ARG A 32 -0.58 15.04 3.33
C ARG A 32 -0.25 16.53 3.19
N THR A 33 1.00 16.90 3.43
CA THR A 33 1.45 18.27 3.15
C THR A 33 1.87 18.40 1.69
N PRO A 34 1.88 19.62 1.11
CA PRO A 34 2.31 19.84 -0.28
C PRO A 34 3.70 19.26 -0.59
N GLU A 35 4.61 19.32 0.38
CA GLU A 35 5.98 18.83 0.23
C GLU A 35 6.07 17.30 0.22
N ARG A 36 5.03 16.64 0.72
CA ARG A 36 4.97 15.18 0.89
C ARG A 36 4.06 14.50 -0.13
N THR A 37 3.29 15.28 -0.88
CA THR A 37 2.35 14.77 -1.88
C THR A 37 2.71 15.29 -3.26
N TYR A 38 2.68 14.42 -4.25
CA TYR A 38 2.67 14.84 -5.65
C TYR A 38 1.77 13.93 -6.47
N THR A 39 1.20 14.49 -7.52
CA THR A 39 0.46 13.73 -8.51
C THR A 39 1.39 13.41 -9.67
N HIS A 40 1.37 12.18 -10.14
CA HIS A 40 2.14 11.80 -11.33
C HIS A 40 1.57 12.53 -12.57
N LYS A 41 2.39 13.31 -13.26
CA LYS A 41 1.98 14.13 -14.41
C LYS A 41 1.25 13.28 -15.44
N GLY A 42 -0.08 13.45 -15.53
CA GLY A 42 -0.91 12.94 -16.60
C GLY A 42 -1.30 11.46 -16.58
N ASN A 43 -0.63 10.63 -15.78
CA ASN A 43 -0.83 9.18 -15.83
C ASN A 43 -1.58 8.60 -14.63
N HIS A 44 -1.67 9.33 -13.53
CA HIS A 44 -2.37 8.89 -12.33
C HIS A 44 -3.18 10.03 -11.72
N VAL A 45 -4.34 10.28 -12.27
CA VAL A 45 -5.28 11.20 -11.62
C VAL A 45 -5.69 10.58 -10.27
N GLY A 46 -5.31 11.23 -9.17
CA GLY A 46 -5.65 10.78 -7.82
C GLY A 46 -4.70 9.75 -7.20
N ALA A 47 -3.64 9.34 -7.86
CA ALA A 47 -2.58 8.61 -7.17
C ALA A 47 -1.62 9.59 -6.51
N TYR A 48 -1.40 9.37 -5.25
CA TYR A 48 -0.47 10.17 -4.46
C TYR A 48 0.83 9.40 -4.33
N PHE A 49 1.86 9.93 -4.95
CA PHE A 49 3.21 9.43 -4.82
C PHE A 49 4.06 10.47 -4.13
N GLY A 50 4.73 10.12 -3.11
CA GLY A 50 5.59 11.03 -2.38
C GLY A 50 5.99 10.46 -1.03
N THR A 51 6.92 11.10 -0.39
CA THR A 51 7.42 10.67 0.91
C THR A 51 6.35 10.55 2.00
N GLY A 52 5.19 11.17 1.82
CA GLY A 52 4.05 11.02 2.73
C GLY A 52 3.13 9.87 2.42
N MET A 53 3.22 9.29 1.23
CA MET A 53 2.31 8.22 0.81
C MET A 53 2.90 6.85 1.00
N GLU A 54 4.08 6.64 0.46
CA GLU A 54 4.78 5.39 0.58
C GLU A 54 5.82 5.49 1.67
N PHE A 55 5.69 4.64 2.65
CA PHE A 55 6.67 4.53 3.70
C PHE A 55 7.80 3.61 3.24
N PRO A 56 9.04 3.88 3.64
CA PRO A 56 10.15 2.97 3.36
C PRO A 56 9.91 1.62 4.05
N ALA A 57 10.60 0.58 3.59
CA ALA A 57 10.57 -0.76 4.16
C ALA A 57 11.22 -0.82 5.56
N ILE A 58 10.89 0.12 6.42
CA ILE A 58 11.39 0.25 7.79
C ILE A 58 10.20 0.31 8.74
N LEU A 59 10.15 -0.60 9.71
CA LEU A 59 9.07 -0.68 10.69
C LEU A 59 9.37 0.08 12.00
N ASP A 60 10.18 1.13 11.95
CA ASP A 60 10.47 1.96 13.12
C ASP A 60 9.29 2.91 13.43
N THR A 61 8.72 2.75 14.63
CA THR A 61 7.59 3.57 15.11
C THR A 61 7.85 5.07 15.03
N LYS A 62 9.08 5.53 15.33
CA LYS A 62 9.42 6.94 15.29
C LYS A 62 9.28 7.50 13.88
N ASN A 63 9.80 6.79 12.89
CA ASN A 63 9.71 7.18 11.48
C ASN A 63 8.30 7.04 10.93
N LEU A 64 7.57 6.00 11.31
CA LEU A 64 6.19 5.80 10.89
C LEU A 64 5.25 6.88 11.44
N ASP A 65 5.50 7.38 12.64
CA ASP A 65 4.64 8.36 13.29
C ASP A 65 5.05 9.81 12.99
N LEU A 66 6.27 10.02 12.54
CA LEU A 66 6.83 11.36 12.28
C LEU A 66 5.94 12.24 11.38
N PRO A 67 5.35 11.74 10.28
CA PRO A 67 4.54 12.55 9.38
C PRO A 67 3.20 13.01 9.97
N TYR A 68 2.71 12.32 11.00
CA TYR A 68 1.37 12.54 11.51
C TYR A 68 1.30 13.56 12.65
N ASN A 69 0.21 14.32 12.67
CA ASN A 69 -0.08 15.18 13.80
C ASN A 69 -0.29 14.34 15.07
N LYS A 70 0.61 14.49 16.04
CA LYS A 70 0.61 13.73 17.31
C LYS A 70 -0.63 14.00 18.19
N LYS A 71 -1.29 15.14 18.01
CA LYS A 71 -2.50 15.50 18.78
C LYS A 71 -3.76 14.80 18.26
N SER A 72 -3.74 14.27 17.03
CA SER A 72 -4.88 13.59 16.44
C SER A 72 -5.01 12.17 17.01
N LYS A 73 -6.25 11.84 17.45
CA LYS A 73 -6.62 10.49 17.88
C LYS A 73 -7.12 9.60 16.72
N LYS A 74 -7.18 10.14 15.51
CA LYS A 74 -7.61 9.42 14.32
C LYS A 74 -6.62 8.33 13.93
N ILE A 75 -7.11 7.32 13.20
CA ILE A 75 -6.32 6.18 12.75
C ILE A 75 -5.26 6.62 11.75
N LYS A 76 -4.02 6.23 11.97
CA LYS A 76 -2.92 6.41 11.02
C LYS A 76 -2.95 5.30 9.99
N LEU A 77 -3.06 5.64 8.72
CA LEU A 77 -3.04 4.69 7.61
C LEU A 77 -1.64 4.71 6.97
N HIS A 78 -0.81 3.77 7.38
CA HIS A 78 0.52 3.57 6.80
C HIS A 78 0.41 2.74 5.54
N LYS A 79 1.12 3.13 4.48
CA LYS A 79 0.99 2.56 3.14
C LYS A 79 2.36 2.28 2.53
N SER A 80 2.57 1.07 2.05
CA SER A 80 3.71 0.73 1.19
C SER A 80 3.49 -0.60 0.50
N HIS A 81 3.91 -0.72 -0.76
CA HIS A 81 3.90 -2.00 -1.45
C HIS A 81 5.01 -2.94 -0.92
N GLU A 82 6.11 -2.39 -0.42
CA GLU A 82 7.24 -3.15 0.14
C GLU A 82 6.84 -3.96 1.38
N TRP A 83 5.83 -3.53 2.12
CA TRP A 83 5.38 -4.23 3.32
C TRP A 83 4.70 -5.56 3.04
N SER A 84 4.38 -5.87 1.79
CA SER A 84 3.96 -7.22 1.40
C SER A 84 4.97 -8.29 1.84
N LEU A 85 6.27 -7.95 1.87
CA LEU A 85 7.34 -8.85 2.27
C LEU A 85 7.63 -8.87 3.79
N MET A 86 6.97 -7.98 4.55
CA MET A 86 7.22 -7.77 5.98
C MET A 86 5.96 -7.99 6.85
N LEU A 87 4.96 -8.69 6.33
CA LEU A 87 3.65 -8.81 6.98
C LEU A 87 3.72 -9.54 8.33
N ASP A 88 4.58 -10.53 8.45
CA ASP A 88 4.78 -11.25 9.72
C ASP A 88 5.45 -10.35 10.76
N ASP A 89 6.45 -9.57 10.38
CA ASP A 89 7.11 -8.60 11.25
C ASP A 89 6.14 -7.52 11.72
N ILE A 90 5.25 -7.06 10.84
CA ILE A 90 4.20 -6.09 11.19
C ILE A 90 3.28 -6.66 12.27
N VAL A 91 2.88 -7.91 12.18
CA VAL A 91 2.04 -8.56 13.20
C VAL A 91 2.78 -8.71 14.52
N GLU A 92 4.05 -9.08 14.47
CA GLU A 92 4.88 -9.24 15.66
C GLU A 92 5.12 -7.91 16.38
N TRP A 93 5.52 -6.88 15.65
CA TRP A 93 5.88 -5.59 16.23
C TRP A 93 4.68 -4.69 16.54
N TYR A 94 3.58 -4.87 15.80
CA TYR A 94 2.38 -4.05 15.92
C TYR A 94 1.11 -4.89 16.11
N ASN A 95 1.09 -5.75 17.13
CA ASN A 95 0.02 -6.71 17.40
C ASN A 95 -1.40 -6.10 17.54
N ARG A 96 -1.48 -4.79 17.78
CA ARG A 96 -2.75 -4.03 17.85
C ARG A 96 -3.05 -3.22 16.59
N ALA A 97 -2.27 -3.37 15.54
CA ALA A 97 -2.53 -2.72 14.26
C ALA A 97 -3.51 -3.54 13.40
N GLY A 98 -4.28 -2.84 12.57
CA GLY A 98 -5.00 -3.45 11.47
C GLY A 98 -4.07 -3.67 10.28
N ILE A 99 -4.37 -4.66 9.46
CA ILE A 99 -3.71 -4.90 8.17
C ILE A 99 -4.78 -4.94 7.08
N VAL A 100 -4.54 -4.24 6.00
CA VAL A 100 -5.36 -4.28 4.78
C VAL A 100 -4.47 -4.75 3.65
N LEU A 101 -4.85 -5.86 3.04
CA LEU A 101 -4.17 -6.48 1.92
C LEU A 101 -4.96 -6.23 0.65
N ILE A 102 -4.25 -5.86 -0.41
CA ILE A 102 -4.84 -5.65 -1.72
C ILE A 102 -4.14 -6.58 -2.70
N TYR A 103 -4.93 -7.45 -3.27
CA TYR A 103 -4.50 -8.39 -4.30
C TYR A 103 -5.14 -8.04 -5.64
N ARG A 104 -4.35 -8.09 -6.68
CA ARG A 104 -4.78 -8.01 -8.07
C ARG A 104 -3.91 -8.96 -8.89
N PRO A 105 -4.46 -9.73 -9.88
CA PRO A 105 -3.66 -10.65 -10.69
C PRO A 105 -2.38 -9.99 -11.25
N ASN A 106 -1.29 -10.75 -11.28
CA ASN A 106 0.05 -10.24 -11.62
C ASN A 106 0.09 -9.52 -12.97
N GLU A 107 -0.47 -10.14 -14.01
CA GLU A 107 -0.49 -9.58 -15.37
C GLU A 107 -1.33 -8.31 -15.45
N VAL A 108 -2.45 -8.27 -14.72
CA VAL A 108 -3.31 -7.09 -14.66
C VAL A 108 -2.60 -5.96 -13.91
N SER A 109 -1.93 -6.27 -12.81
CA SER A 109 -1.14 -5.31 -12.04
C SER A 109 0.00 -4.72 -12.87
N LEU A 110 0.78 -5.57 -13.57
CA LEU A 110 1.86 -5.12 -14.43
C LEU A 110 1.34 -4.22 -15.56
N LYS A 111 0.28 -4.63 -16.24
CA LYS A 111 -0.35 -3.84 -17.31
C LYS A 111 -0.78 -2.46 -16.79
N TRP A 112 -1.45 -2.41 -15.65
CA TRP A 112 -1.88 -1.16 -15.05
C TRP A 112 -0.71 -0.28 -14.62
N TRP A 113 0.34 -0.86 -14.06
CA TRP A 113 1.53 -0.12 -13.68
C TRP A 113 2.21 0.51 -14.90
N LEU A 114 2.34 -0.23 -16.02
CA LEU A 114 2.87 0.29 -17.28
C LEU A 114 2.01 1.44 -17.84
N GLN A 115 0.70 1.28 -17.83
CA GLN A 115 -0.25 2.33 -18.28
C GLN A 115 -0.20 3.58 -17.41
N ALA A 116 0.09 3.42 -16.13
CA ALA A 116 0.22 4.50 -15.18
C ALA A 116 1.53 5.30 -15.30
N GLY A 117 2.37 4.95 -16.22
CA GLY A 117 3.66 5.59 -16.48
C GLY A 117 4.86 4.66 -16.36
N GLY A 118 4.73 3.52 -15.67
CA GLY A 118 5.76 2.49 -15.60
C GLY A 118 7.14 3.05 -15.28
N PHE A 119 8.11 2.76 -16.13
CA PHE A 119 9.50 3.21 -15.97
C PHE A 119 9.70 4.72 -16.13
N ASN A 120 8.69 5.47 -16.61
CA ASN A 120 8.73 6.93 -16.69
C ASN A 120 8.30 7.61 -15.39
N ILE A 121 7.92 6.86 -14.38
CA ILE A 121 7.61 7.38 -13.05
C ILE A 121 8.92 7.79 -12.38
N THR A 122 9.06 9.06 -12.06
CA THR A 122 10.15 9.57 -11.22
C THR A 122 9.87 9.22 -9.76
N TYR A 123 10.26 8.04 -9.38
CA TYR A 123 10.09 7.46 -8.07
C TYR A 123 11.45 7.22 -7.40
N PRO A 124 11.47 6.95 -6.10
CA PRO A 124 12.65 6.34 -5.52
C PRO A 124 13.04 5.14 -6.37
N ASN A 125 14.28 5.11 -6.82
CA ASN A 125 14.80 4.04 -7.67
C ASN A 125 14.82 2.73 -6.88
N TYR A 126 13.82 1.91 -7.09
CA TYR A 126 13.88 0.53 -6.66
C TYR A 126 14.74 -0.28 -7.63
N ASP A 127 15.54 -1.18 -7.11
CA ASP A 127 16.44 -2.02 -7.93
C ASP A 127 15.72 -2.87 -8.99
N TYR A 128 14.44 -3.16 -8.79
CA TYR A 128 13.59 -3.93 -9.71
C TYR A 128 12.93 -3.07 -10.80
N TYR A 129 13.08 -1.75 -10.79
CA TYR A 129 12.61 -0.86 -11.86
C TYR A 129 13.59 -0.81 -13.05
N LYS A 130 14.09 -1.97 -13.47
CA LYS A 130 15.07 -2.09 -14.57
C LYS A 130 14.42 -2.40 -15.90
N ASP A 131 13.54 -3.38 -15.89
CA ASP A 131 12.85 -3.88 -17.07
C ASP A 131 11.55 -4.57 -16.67
N GLU A 132 10.70 -4.86 -17.66
CA GLU A 132 9.39 -5.46 -17.47
C GLU A 132 9.48 -6.86 -16.83
N LYS A 133 10.47 -7.66 -17.19
CA LYS A 133 10.67 -9.00 -16.64
C LYS A 133 11.00 -8.95 -15.15
N THR A 134 11.87 -8.05 -14.76
CA THR A 134 12.26 -7.85 -13.36
C THR A 134 11.07 -7.33 -12.54
N MET A 135 10.30 -6.40 -13.12
CA MET A 135 9.11 -5.87 -12.49
C MET A 135 8.01 -6.92 -12.33
N ALA A 136 7.75 -7.72 -13.36
CA ALA A 136 6.79 -8.84 -13.31
C ALA A 136 7.16 -9.85 -12.23
N LYS A 137 8.45 -10.20 -12.13
CA LYS A 137 8.96 -11.08 -11.09
C LYS A 137 8.73 -10.50 -9.70
N HIS A 138 8.99 -9.20 -9.52
CA HIS A 138 8.81 -8.54 -8.23
C HIS A 138 7.33 -8.50 -7.81
N ILE A 139 6.42 -8.15 -8.74
CA ILE A 139 4.98 -8.19 -8.52
C ILE A 139 4.54 -9.61 -8.07
N THR A 140 5.06 -10.65 -8.73
CA THR A 140 4.75 -12.03 -8.36
C THR A 140 5.20 -12.36 -6.94
N ILE A 141 6.44 -12.03 -6.59
CA ILE A 141 6.98 -12.27 -5.24
C ILE A 141 6.14 -11.58 -4.16
N GLN A 142 5.75 -10.34 -4.39
CA GLN A 142 4.93 -9.58 -3.45
C GLN A 142 3.51 -10.13 -3.34
N ASN A 143 2.86 -10.47 -4.45
CA ASN A 143 1.53 -11.08 -4.43
C ASN A 143 1.53 -12.45 -3.75
N ASP A 144 2.54 -13.27 -4.00
CA ASP A 144 2.68 -14.58 -3.32
C ASP A 144 2.81 -14.42 -1.81
N ALA A 145 3.58 -13.41 -1.35
CA ALA A 145 3.69 -13.09 0.06
C ALA A 145 2.34 -12.65 0.66
N ILE A 146 1.58 -11.81 -0.04
CA ILE A 146 0.24 -11.37 0.36
C ILE A 146 -0.71 -12.57 0.47
N LEU A 147 -0.74 -13.44 -0.53
CA LEU A 147 -1.61 -14.62 -0.54
C LEU A 147 -1.23 -15.61 0.56
N LYS A 148 0.07 -15.86 0.76
CA LYS A 148 0.59 -16.72 1.83
C LYS A 148 0.19 -16.20 3.21
N PHE A 149 0.33 -14.91 3.45
CA PHE A 149 -0.07 -14.28 4.70
C PHE A 149 -1.59 -14.39 4.93
N ALA A 150 -2.39 -14.08 3.93
CA ALA A 150 -3.85 -14.19 4.01
C ALA A 150 -4.29 -15.62 4.32
N HIS A 151 -3.70 -16.62 3.67
CA HIS A 151 -3.95 -18.03 3.93
C HIS A 151 -3.55 -18.42 5.37
N LYS A 152 -2.35 -18.07 5.82
CA LYS A 152 -1.83 -18.32 7.17
C LYS A 152 -2.79 -17.79 8.26
N HIS A 153 -3.36 -16.62 8.03
CA HIS A 153 -4.27 -15.96 8.97
C HIS A 153 -5.75 -16.23 8.68
N ARG A 154 -6.09 -17.09 7.72
CA ARG A 154 -7.45 -17.47 7.33
C ARG A 154 -8.32 -16.25 7.02
N LEU A 155 -7.76 -15.28 6.28
CA LEU A 155 -8.48 -14.07 5.92
C LEU A 155 -9.44 -14.34 4.77
N THR A 156 -10.61 -13.69 4.82
CA THR A 156 -11.59 -13.73 3.74
C THR A 156 -11.29 -12.61 2.74
N TRP A 157 -11.37 -12.94 1.46
CA TRP A 157 -11.24 -12.00 0.38
C TRP A 157 -12.60 -11.48 -0.06
N GLU A 158 -12.69 -10.17 -0.26
CA GLU A 158 -13.86 -9.47 -0.76
C GLU A 158 -13.50 -8.75 -2.06
N HIS A 159 -14.38 -8.79 -3.06
CA HIS A 159 -14.19 -8.01 -4.27
C HIS A 159 -14.35 -6.51 -4.01
N HIS A 160 -13.48 -5.71 -4.61
CA HIS A 160 -13.66 -4.26 -4.60
C HIS A 160 -14.92 -3.87 -5.39
N HIS A 161 -15.75 -2.99 -4.84
CA HIS A 161 -17.08 -2.67 -5.39
C HIS A 161 -17.05 -2.05 -6.79
N LYS A 162 -15.96 -1.38 -7.20
CA LYS A 162 -15.79 -0.77 -8.53
C LYS A 162 -14.85 -1.55 -9.46
N HIS A 163 -14.01 -2.41 -8.91
CA HIS A 163 -12.96 -3.12 -9.64
C HIS A 163 -12.96 -4.59 -9.23
N HIS A 164 -13.76 -5.40 -9.92
CA HIS A 164 -13.96 -6.81 -9.57
C HIS A 164 -12.71 -7.68 -9.72
N ASP A 165 -11.69 -7.19 -10.41
CA ASP A 165 -10.37 -7.82 -10.53
C ASP A 165 -9.45 -7.51 -9.31
N ILE A 166 -9.93 -6.71 -8.36
CA ILE A 166 -9.22 -6.40 -7.13
C ILE A 166 -9.91 -7.09 -5.95
N LEU A 167 -9.13 -7.80 -5.16
CA LEU A 167 -9.56 -8.42 -3.93
C LEU A 167 -8.93 -7.71 -2.72
N ILE A 168 -9.72 -7.55 -1.68
CA ILE A 168 -9.31 -6.91 -0.43
C ILE A 168 -9.51 -7.91 0.72
N ALA A 169 -8.49 -8.10 1.54
CA ALA A 169 -8.60 -8.84 2.78
C ALA A 169 -8.17 -7.96 3.96
N LYS A 170 -8.84 -8.14 5.10
CA LYS A 170 -8.61 -7.31 6.28
C LYS A 170 -8.33 -8.20 7.49
N LYS A 171 -7.31 -7.83 8.27
CA LYS A 171 -6.99 -8.42 9.57
C LYS A 171 -7.04 -7.32 10.60
N PHE A 172 -8.00 -7.39 11.51
CA PHE A 172 -8.06 -6.47 12.63
C PHE A 172 -7.71 -7.20 13.94
N PRO A 173 -7.15 -6.51 14.93
CA PRO A 173 -6.90 -7.10 16.24
C PRO A 173 -8.25 -7.45 16.90
N LYS A 174 -8.25 -8.60 17.57
CA LYS A 174 -9.39 -9.03 18.38
C LYS A 174 -9.53 -8.17 19.63
#